data_3757e6e679e0c1f0bda803a3defa344b
#
_entry.id   3757e6e679e0c1f0bda803a3defa344b
#
_cell.length_a   1.000
_cell.length_b   1.000
_cell.length_c   1.000
_cell.angle_alpha   90.00
_cell.angle_beta   90.00
_cell.angle_gamma   90.00
#
_symmetry.space_group_name_H-M   'P 1'
#
loop_
_entity.id
_entity.type
_entity.pdbx_description
1 polymer ?
#
loop_
_entity_poly.entity_id
_entity_poly.type
_entity_poly.pdbx_seq_one_letter_code
_entity_poly.pdbx_strand_id
1 'polypeptide(L)'
;MDRMKDARPCSIADTLALVGEKYSLLVLREVTLGATRFDQLVRNIGAPRDVLTARLKRLVEAGVLEKIAYSEKPRRFEYRPTLAGLELEPVLLTLMAWGDRHLNDGDRPMVLEHVGGPGHTGGHELVPVVTCAECGEQVRHDDLTSHPQAPGWTVTGPAVA
;
A
#
# COMPACT_ATOMS: atom_id res chain seq x y z
N MET A 1 15.00 12.07 4.68
CA MET A 1 14.30 10.96 5.37
C MET A 1 15.15 10.59 6.56
N ASP A 2 14.70 10.93 7.76
CA ASP A 2 15.47 10.74 8.99
C ASP A 2 15.38 9.25 9.38
N ARG A 3 16.42 8.48 9.07
CA ARG A 3 16.56 7.11 9.60
C ARG A 3 16.82 7.24 11.09
N MET A 4 16.08 6.51 11.91
CA MET A 4 16.44 6.27 13.29
C MET A 4 17.88 5.71 13.30
N LYS A 5 18.85 6.53 13.74
CA LYS A 5 20.29 6.28 13.56
C LYS A 5 20.79 4.96 14.12
N ASP A 6 20.04 4.34 15.02
CA ASP A 6 20.41 3.12 15.74
C ASP A 6 19.47 1.92 15.46
N ALA A 7 18.55 2.05 14.49
CA ALA A 7 17.64 0.97 14.13
C ALA A 7 18.21 0.13 12.98
N ARG A 8 17.87 -1.16 12.96
CA ARG A 8 18.20 -2.05 11.83
C ARG A 8 17.71 -1.44 10.52
N PRO A 9 18.57 -1.33 9.48
CA PRO A 9 18.12 -0.99 8.13
C PRO A 9 17.03 -1.98 7.67
N CYS A 10 15.88 -1.48 7.24
CA CYS A 10 14.74 -2.32 6.94
C CYS A 10 13.86 -1.64 5.88
N SER A 11 13.67 -2.30 4.73
CA SER A 11 12.81 -1.80 3.67
C SER A 11 11.36 -1.61 4.13
N ILE A 12 10.88 -2.43 5.08
CA ILE A 12 9.55 -2.24 5.68
C ILE A 12 9.50 -0.92 6.46
N ALA A 13 10.53 -0.62 7.27
CA ALA A 13 10.58 0.63 8.03
C ALA A 13 10.65 1.84 7.09
N ASP A 14 11.46 1.77 6.03
CA ASP A 14 11.56 2.83 5.02
C ASP A 14 10.22 3.04 4.30
N THR A 15 9.51 1.96 3.95
CA THR A 15 8.17 2.02 3.34
C THR A 15 7.14 2.59 4.31
N LEU A 16 7.12 2.13 5.57
CA LEU A 16 6.22 2.65 6.60
C LEU A 16 6.49 4.12 6.92
N ALA A 17 7.74 4.58 6.85
CA ALA A 17 8.06 6.00 6.96
C ALA A 17 7.36 6.85 5.89
N LEU A 18 7.01 6.29 4.75
CA LEU A 18 6.27 6.96 3.68
C LEU A 18 4.76 6.75 3.78
N VAL A 19 4.31 5.49 3.86
CA VAL A 19 2.89 5.13 3.76
C VAL A 19 2.24 4.73 5.09
N GLY A 20 3.02 4.56 6.15
CA GLY A 20 2.53 4.07 7.45
C GLY A 20 1.76 5.10 8.28
N GLU A 21 1.77 6.37 7.89
CA GLU A 21 0.98 7.37 8.58
C GLU A 21 -0.52 7.17 8.31
N LYS A 22 -1.33 7.41 9.34
CA LYS A 22 -2.79 7.34 9.23
C LYS A 22 -3.28 8.08 7.97
N TYR A 23 -4.13 7.45 7.22
CA TYR A 23 -4.75 7.86 5.97
C TYR A 23 -3.91 7.67 4.70
N SER A 24 -2.59 7.45 4.74
CA SER A 24 -1.79 7.29 3.50
C SER A 24 -2.21 6.06 2.69
N LEU A 25 -2.33 4.89 3.33
CA LEU A 25 -2.84 3.68 2.67
C LEU A 25 -4.31 3.79 2.28
N LEU A 26 -5.13 4.55 3.05
CA LEU A 26 -6.52 4.81 2.69
C LEU A 26 -6.62 5.71 1.45
N VAL A 27 -5.73 6.68 1.28
CA VAL A 27 -5.63 7.48 0.04
C VAL A 27 -5.31 6.57 -1.14
N LEU A 28 -4.31 5.68 -1.01
CA LEU A 28 -3.95 4.73 -2.07
C LEU A 28 -5.14 3.84 -2.43
N ARG A 29 -5.82 3.25 -1.45
CA ARG A 29 -7.05 2.48 -1.67
C ARG A 29 -8.08 3.26 -2.49
N GLU A 30 -8.36 4.51 -2.11
CA GLU A 30 -9.39 5.29 -2.80
C GLU A 30 -9.00 5.61 -4.25
N VAL A 31 -7.72 5.95 -4.51
CA VAL A 31 -7.30 6.27 -5.87
C VAL A 31 -7.26 5.03 -6.76
N THR A 32 -6.92 3.85 -6.24
CA THR A 32 -6.99 2.58 -7.01
C THR A 32 -8.45 2.18 -7.27
N LEU A 33 -9.38 2.52 -6.39
CA LEU A 33 -10.83 2.36 -6.61
C LEU A 33 -11.43 3.44 -7.53
N GLY A 34 -10.63 4.39 -8.04
CA GLY A 34 -11.06 5.41 -9.00
C GLY A 34 -11.56 6.73 -8.38
N ALA A 35 -11.48 6.92 -7.06
CA ALA A 35 -11.76 8.20 -6.43
C ALA A 35 -10.54 9.12 -6.53
N THR A 36 -10.46 9.92 -7.59
CA THR A 36 -9.25 10.69 -7.93
C THR A 36 -9.29 12.15 -7.47
N ARG A 37 -10.48 12.68 -7.12
CA ARG A 37 -10.64 14.09 -6.77
C ARG A 37 -10.56 14.33 -5.27
N PHE A 38 -9.95 15.44 -4.86
CA PHE A 38 -9.74 15.80 -3.46
C PHE A 38 -11.02 15.69 -2.60
N ASP A 39 -12.15 16.23 -3.09
CA ASP A 39 -13.40 16.21 -2.31
C ASP A 39 -14.02 14.80 -2.21
N GLN A 40 -13.78 13.91 -3.19
CA GLN A 40 -14.15 12.50 -3.07
C GLN A 40 -13.32 11.82 -1.99
N LEU A 41 -12.00 12.02 -2.01
CA LEU A 41 -11.08 11.48 -1.01
C LEU A 41 -11.44 11.95 0.41
N VAL A 42 -11.75 13.25 0.59
CA VAL A 42 -12.22 13.77 1.89
C VAL A 42 -13.46 13.04 2.40
N ARG A 43 -14.46 12.87 1.54
CA ARG A 43 -15.72 12.19 1.93
C ARG A 43 -15.51 10.72 2.26
N ASN A 44 -14.77 10.02 1.40
CA ASN A 44 -14.63 8.56 1.51
C ASN A 44 -13.72 8.15 2.67
N ILE A 45 -12.67 8.95 2.94
CA ILE A 45 -11.68 8.64 3.98
C ILE A 45 -12.09 9.20 5.35
N GLY A 46 -12.87 10.28 5.38
CA GLY A 46 -13.22 10.97 6.61
C GLY A 46 -12.04 11.67 7.29
N ALA A 47 -10.96 11.96 6.54
CA ALA A 47 -9.80 12.66 7.07
C ALA A 47 -10.03 14.18 7.13
N PRO A 48 -9.44 14.89 8.13
CA PRO A 48 -9.38 16.34 8.10
C PRO A 48 -8.68 16.83 6.81
N ARG A 49 -9.18 17.93 6.24
CA ARG A 49 -8.72 18.42 4.93
C ARG A 49 -7.23 18.80 4.90
N ASP A 50 -6.73 19.38 5.97
CA ASP A 50 -5.32 19.73 6.14
C ASP A 50 -4.42 18.49 6.21
N VAL A 51 -4.84 17.47 6.97
CA VAL A 51 -4.17 16.18 7.06
C VAL A 51 -4.14 15.50 5.70
N LEU A 52 -5.27 15.43 5.01
CA LEU A 52 -5.35 14.81 3.68
C LEU A 52 -4.46 15.56 2.68
N THR A 53 -4.44 16.91 2.73
CA THR A 53 -3.56 17.72 1.88
C THR A 53 -2.09 17.38 2.12
N ALA A 54 -1.66 17.24 3.37
CA ALA A 54 -0.29 16.88 3.71
C ALA A 54 0.06 15.46 3.23
N ARG A 55 -0.86 14.49 3.34
CA ARG A 55 -0.66 13.11 2.85
C ARG A 55 -0.53 13.06 1.34
N LEU A 56 -1.44 13.70 0.62
CA LEU A 56 -1.40 13.77 -0.84
C LEU A 56 -0.11 14.43 -1.35
N LYS A 57 0.29 15.55 -0.72
CA LYS A 57 1.56 16.21 -1.06
C LYS A 57 2.74 15.26 -0.91
N ARG A 58 2.84 14.58 0.23
CA ARG A 58 3.93 13.63 0.51
C ARG A 58 3.98 12.46 -0.47
N LEU A 59 2.82 11.87 -0.80
CA LEU A 59 2.72 10.77 -1.76
C LEU A 59 3.10 11.22 -3.17
N VAL A 60 2.77 12.45 -3.57
CA VAL A 60 3.18 13.04 -4.85
C VAL A 60 4.69 13.31 -4.87
N GLU A 61 5.25 13.92 -3.82
CA GLU A 61 6.69 14.18 -3.71
C GLU A 61 7.54 12.91 -3.72
N ALA A 62 6.99 11.81 -3.22
CA ALA A 62 7.63 10.49 -3.24
C ALA A 62 7.42 9.72 -4.55
N GLY A 63 6.69 10.27 -5.51
CA GLY A 63 6.41 9.61 -6.79
C GLY A 63 5.45 8.42 -6.71
N VAL A 64 4.72 8.27 -5.62
CA VAL A 64 3.68 7.23 -5.45
C VAL A 64 2.37 7.65 -6.11
N LEU A 65 2.06 8.93 -6.06
CA LEU A 65 0.94 9.53 -6.79
C LEU A 65 1.46 10.61 -7.75
N GLU A 66 0.70 10.84 -8.80
CA GLU A 66 0.82 12.02 -9.64
C GLU A 66 -0.38 12.95 -9.45
N LYS A 67 -0.16 14.26 -9.61
CA LYS A 67 -1.17 15.30 -9.52
C LYS A 67 -1.36 15.93 -10.90
N ILE A 68 -2.55 15.75 -11.49
CA ILE A 68 -2.86 16.15 -12.86
C ILE A 68 -3.92 17.25 -12.83
N ALA A 69 -3.70 18.34 -13.56
CA ALA A 69 -4.73 19.36 -13.74
C ALA A 69 -5.78 18.86 -14.72
N TYR A 70 -7.07 18.90 -14.31
CA TYR A 70 -8.20 18.56 -15.19
C TYR A 70 -9.08 19.77 -15.54
N SER A 71 -8.85 20.93 -14.93
CA SER A 71 -9.52 22.19 -15.23
C SER A 71 -8.57 23.35 -14.97
N GLU A 72 -8.55 24.34 -15.86
CA GLU A 72 -7.70 25.54 -15.73
C GLU A 72 -8.48 26.72 -15.10
N LYS A 73 -9.78 26.78 -15.24
CA LYS A 73 -10.62 27.89 -14.71
C LYS A 73 -11.92 27.37 -14.07
N PRO A 74 -11.97 27.29 -12.74
CA PRO A 74 -10.88 27.39 -11.77
C PRO A 74 -9.92 26.22 -11.89
N ARG A 75 -8.66 26.40 -11.52
CA ARG A 75 -7.66 25.35 -11.59
C ARG A 75 -7.99 24.24 -10.60
N ARG A 76 -8.19 23.03 -11.13
CA ARG A 76 -8.56 21.84 -10.35
C ARG A 76 -7.66 20.67 -10.70
N PHE A 77 -7.42 19.82 -9.72
CA PHE A 77 -6.51 18.69 -9.84
C PHE A 77 -7.19 17.38 -9.46
N GLU A 78 -6.71 16.31 -10.09
CA GLU A 78 -6.96 14.94 -9.70
C GLU A 78 -5.64 14.25 -9.33
N TYR A 79 -5.74 13.17 -8.57
CA TYR A 79 -4.62 12.36 -8.12
C TYR A 79 -4.75 10.97 -8.72
N ARG A 80 -3.68 10.47 -9.31
CA ARG A 80 -3.64 9.12 -9.89
C ARG A 80 -2.45 8.35 -9.34
N PRO A 81 -2.54 7.01 -9.21
CA PRO A 81 -1.38 6.22 -8.83
C PRO A 81 -0.37 6.20 -9.99
N THR A 82 0.91 6.31 -9.66
CA THR A 82 2.00 5.98 -10.57
C THR A 82 2.20 4.46 -10.60
N LEU A 83 3.16 3.96 -11.40
CA LEU A 83 3.53 2.55 -11.35
C LEU A 83 3.93 2.13 -9.92
N ALA A 84 4.77 2.92 -9.24
CA ALA A 84 5.14 2.66 -7.84
C ALA A 84 3.94 2.67 -6.87
N GLY A 85 2.91 3.47 -7.17
CA GLY A 85 1.66 3.46 -6.40
C GLY A 85 0.84 2.20 -6.64
N LEU A 86 0.75 1.73 -7.89
CA LEU A 86 0.06 0.48 -8.24
C LEU A 86 0.77 -0.75 -7.67
N GLU A 87 2.09 -0.75 -7.58
CA GLU A 87 2.87 -1.83 -6.94
C GLU A 87 2.59 -1.98 -5.44
N LEU A 88 1.95 -0.99 -4.79
CA LEU A 88 1.46 -1.11 -3.41
C LEU A 88 0.07 -1.76 -3.31
N GLU A 89 -0.65 -1.97 -4.41
CA GLU A 89 -1.97 -2.59 -4.39
C GLU A 89 -1.97 -4.00 -3.76
N PRO A 90 -1.02 -4.91 -4.06
CA PRO A 90 -0.93 -6.20 -3.38
C PRO A 90 -0.81 -6.09 -1.85
N VAL A 91 -0.16 -5.04 -1.34
CA VAL A 91 -0.08 -4.77 0.11
C VAL A 91 -1.45 -4.42 0.66
N LEU A 92 -2.24 -3.59 -0.04
CA LEU A 92 -3.61 -3.26 0.35
C LEU A 92 -4.51 -4.50 0.35
N LEU A 93 -4.40 -5.36 -0.65
CA LEU A 93 -5.17 -6.60 -0.77
C LEU A 93 -4.88 -7.57 0.39
N THR A 94 -3.60 -7.74 0.74
CA THR A 94 -3.21 -8.61 1.87
C THR A 94 -3.62 -8.02 3.22
N LEU A 95 -3.55 -6.70 3.40
CA LEU A 95 -4.06 -6.01 4.59
C LEU A 95 -5.58 -6.17 4.71
N MET A 96 -6.33 -6.00 3.62
CA MET A 96 -7.77 -6.20 3.58
C MET A 96 -8.13 -7.62 4.01
N ALA A 97 -7.52 -8.63 3.39
CA ALA A 97 -7.80 -10.03 3.72
C ALA A 97 -7.43 -10.39 5.17
N TRP A 98 -6.40 -9.77 5.73
CA TRP A 98 -6.07 -9.94 7.15
C TRP A 98 -7.11 -9.29 8.06
N GLY A 99 -7.54 -8.05 7.73
CA GLY A 99 -8.58 -7.32 8.47
C GLY A 99 -9.92 -8.05 8.48
N ASP A 100 -10.34 -8.57 7.34
CA ASP A 100 -11.60 -9.34 7.22
C ASP A 100 -11.59 -10.59 8.11
N ARG A 101 -10.45 -11.27 8.22
CA ARG A 101 -10.33 -12.48 9.04
C ARG A 101 -10.21 -12.23 10.54
N HIS A 102 -9.61 -11.10 10.95
CA HIS A 102 -9.19 -10.92 12.33
C HIS A 102 -9.83 -9.73 13.07
N LEU A 103 -10.45 -8.79 12.34
CA LEU A 103 -11.00 -7.57 12.93
C LEU A 103 -12.51 -7.41 12.74
N ASN A 104 -13.08 -8.04 11.72
CA ASN A 104 -14.45 -7.78 11.29
C ASN A 104 -15.44 -8.92 11.62
N ASP A 105 -15.09 -9.88 12.43
CA ASP A 105 -15.96 -11.01 12.85
C ASP A 105 -16.68 -11.71 11.68
N GLY A 106 -16.04 -11.74 10.49
CA GLY A 106 -16.61 -12.29 9.27
C GLY A 106 -17.47 -11.32 8.46
N ASP A 107 -17.76 -10.12 8.97
CA ASP A 107 -18.37 -9.05 8.18
C ASP A 107 -17.30 -8.43 7.26
N ARG A 108 -17.57 -8.42 5.96
CA ARG A 108 -16.66 -7.92 4.93
C ARG A 108 -17.26 -6.71 4.25
N PRO A 109 -16.81 -5.49 4.59
CA PRO A 109 -17.36 -4.25 4.03
C PRO A 109 -17.22 -4.14 2.52
N MET A 110 -16.24 -4.85 1.94
CA MET A 110 -15.98 -4.88 0.50
C MET A 110 -15.50 -6.26 0.07
N VAL A 111 -16.03 -6.74 -1.04
CA VAL A 111 -15.56 -7.94 -1.74
C VAL A 111 -15.05 -7.51 -3.10
N LEU A 112 -13.86 -7.97 -3.46
CA LEU A 112 -13.29 -7.73 -4.78
C LEU A 112 -13.46 -8.98 -5.65
N GLU A 113 -13.75 -8.77 -6.92
CA GLU A 113 -13.86 -9.83 -7.92
C GLU A 113 -12.59 -9.86 -8.78
N HIS A 114 -11.97 -11.02 -8.90
CA HIS A 114 -10.89 -11.24 -9.85
C HIS A 114 -11.50 -11.61 -11.20
N VAL A 115 -11.51 -10.65 -12.10
CA VAL A 115 -12.06 -10.82 -13.46
C VAL A 115 -11.06 -11.41 -14.44
N GLY A 116 -9.79 -11.55 -14.03
CA GLY A 116 -8.71 -12.13 -14.83
C GLY A 116 -8.21 -11.24 -15.96
N GLY A 117 -7.24 -11.78 -16.71
CA GLY A 117 -6.69 -11.18 -17.91
C GLY A 117 -7.26 -11.78 -19.19
N PRO A 118 -6.69 -11.46 -20.38
CA PRO A 118 -7.12 -12.02 -21.65
C PRO A 118 -7.16 -13.54 -21.64
N GLY A 119 -8.30 -14.13 -21.97
CA GLY A 119 -8.55 -15.59 -21.97
C GLY A 119 -9.12 -16.14 -20.67
N HIS A 120 -9.27 -15.34 -19.62
CA HIS A 120 -10.01 -15.73 -18.41
C HIS A 120 -11.52 -15.63 -18.67
N THR A 121 -12.27 -16.66 -18.33
CA THR A 121 -13.72 -16.68 -18.51
C THR A 121 -14.41 -16.72 -17.15
N GLY A 122 -15.16 -15.67 -16.85
CA GLY A 122 -15.90 -15.51 -15.60
C GLY A 122 -15.07 -14.91 -14.47
N GLY A 123 -15.72 -14.17 -13.59
CA GLY A 123 -15.15 -13.62 -12.37
C GLY A 123 -15.38 -14.52 -11.17
N HIS A 124 -14.55 -14.39 -10.15
CA HIS A 124 -14.71 -15.04 -8.87
C HIS A 124 -14.20 -14.12 -7.75
N GLU A 125 -14.61 -14.37 -6.54
CA GLU A 125 -14.12 -13.61 -5.39
C GLU A 125 -12.59 -13.68 -5.31
N LEU A 126 -11.95 -12.53 -5.14
CA LEU A 126 -10.50 -12.43 -4.99
C LEU A 126 -10.08 -12.96 -3.62
N VAL A 127 -9.24 -13.97 -3.60
CA VAL A 127 -8.52 -14.43 -2.40
C VAL A 127 -7.03 -14.15 -2.61
N PRO A 128 -6.48 -13.08 -2.01
CA PRO A 128 -5.09 -12.72 -2.23
C PRO A 128 -4.14 -13.68 -1.50
N VAL A 129 -3.10 -14.11 -2.21
CA VAL A 129 -2.00 -14.92 -1.68
C VAL A 129 -0.66 -14.34 -2.11
N VAL A 130 0.38 -14.57 -1.32
CA VAL A 130 1.75 -14.23 -1.69
C VAL A 130 2.41 -15.46 -2.29
N THR A 131 2.97 -15.33 -3.50
CA THR A 131 3.67 -16.39 -4.20
C THR A 131 5.12 -15.99 -4.50
N CYS A 132 6.03 -16.96 -4.51
CA CYS A 132 7.40 -16.75 -4.96
C CYS A 132 7.46 -16.67 -6.48
N ALA A 133 8.03 -15.59 -7.02
CA ALA A 133 8.14 -15.42 -8.48
C ALA A 133 9.05 -16.45 -9.15
N GLU A 134 10.02 -17.01 -8.44
CA GLU A 134 10.98 -17.99 -8.98
C GLU A 134 10.40 -19.40 -9.10
N CYS A 135 9.65 -19.86 -8.07
CA CYS A 135 9.11 -21.23 -8.06
C CYS A 135 7.58 -21.30 -8.21
N GLY A 136 6.87 -20.17 -8.11
CA GLY A 136 5.42 -20.11 -8.19
C GLY A 136 4.67 -20.62 -6.95
N GLU A 137 5.37 -21.12 -5.93
CA GLU A 137 4.75 -21.65 -4.73
C GLU A 137 4.23 -20.54 -3.82
N GLN A 138 3.15 -20.83 -3.10
CA GLN A 138 2.62 -19.93 -2.09
C GLN A 138 3.59 -19.86 -0.91
N VAL A 139 3.97 -18.65 -0.52
CA VAL A 139 4.88 -18.39 0.61
C VAL A 139 4.13 -18.52 1.93
N ARG A 140 4.65 -19.36 2.83
CA ARG A 140 4.18 -19.54 4.21
C ARG A 140 5.25 -19.11 5.21
N HIS A 141 4.86 -18.90 6.45
CA HIS A 141 5.79 -18.46 7.50
C HIS A 141 7.00 -19.41 7.66
N ASP A 142 6.75 -20.71 7.64
CA ASP A 142 7.77 -21.73 7.89
C ASP A 142 8.68 -21.99 6.67
N ASP A 143 8.36 -21.43 5.50
CA ASP A 143 9.13 -21.59 4.27
C ASP A 143 10.28 -20.57 4.15
N LEU A 144 10.40 -19.65 5.12
CA LEU A 144 11.30 -18.51 5.01
C LEU A 144 12.54 -18.64 5.91
N THR A 145 13.70 -18.38 5.32
CA THR A 145 14.95 -18.20 6.04
C THR A 145 15.48 -16.79 5.82
N SER A 146 15.88 -16.13 6.90
CA SER A 146 16.35 -14.74 6.83
C SER A 146 17.88 -14.66 6.81
N HIS A 147 18.43 -13.90 5.86
CA HIS A 147 19.84 -13.62 5.72
C HIS A 147 20.09 -12.11 5.78
N PRO A 148 20.51 -11.55 6.94
CA PRO A 148 20.80 -10.13 7.07
C PRO A 148 21.93 -9.71 6.12
N GLN A 149 21.69 -8.66 5.34
CA GLN A 149 22.68 -8.06 4.45
C GLN A 149 23.27 -6.76 5.03
N ALA A 150 22.69 -6.23 6.11
CA ALA A 150 23.16 -5.03 6.75
C ALA A 150 24.40 -5.32 7.62
N PRO A 151 25.55 -4.64 7.38
CA PRO A 151 26.76 -4.84 8.20
C PRO A 151 26.48 -4.58 9.69
N GLY A 152 27.01 -5.44 10.56
CA GLY A 152 26.83 -5.33 12.00
C GLY A 152 25.47 -5.80 12.53
N TRP A 153 24.68 -6.53 11.71
CA TRP A 153 23.38 -7.05 12.13
C TRP A 153 23.28 -8.57 11.92
N THR A 154 22.62 -9.21 12.87
CA THR A 154 22.15 -10.61 12.79
C THR A 154 20.63 -10.66 12.64
N VAL A 155 20.04 -11.85 12.50
CA VAL A 155 18.57 -12.02 12.46
C VAL A 155 17.91 -11.49 13.74
N THR A 156 18.53 -11.65 14.89
CA THR A 156 17.96 -11.32 16.19
C THR A 156 18.37 -9.95 16.75
N GLY A 157 19.38 -9.30 16.17
CA GLY A 157 19.84 -8.00 16.67
C GLY A 157 21.21 -7.58 16.13
N PRO A 158 21.83 -6.56 16.76
CA PRO A 158 23.20 -6.18 16.45
C PRO A 158 24.16 -7.37 16.66
N ALA A 159 25.16 -7.49 15.78
CA ALA A 159 26.23 -8.43 15.99
C ALA A 159 27.00 -8.01 17.26
N VAL A 160 27.15 -8.91 18.21
CA VAL A 160 27.98 -8.68 19.41
C VAL A 160 29.43 -8.65 18.95
N ALA A 161 30.16 -7.58 19.33
CA ALA A 161 31.58 -7.44 19.04
C ALA A 161 32.42 -8.44 19.84
#